data_c0a266fa73229833796f602d4654177f
#
_entry.id   c0a266fa73229833796f602d4654177f
#
_cell.length_a   1.000
_cell.length_b   1.000
_cell.length_c   1.000
_cell.angle_alpha   90.00
_cell.angle_beta   90.00
_cell.angle_gamma   90.00
#
_symmetry.space_group_name_H-M   'P 1'
#
loop_
_entity.id
_entity.type
_entity.pdbx_description
1 polymer ?
#
loop_
_entity_poly.entity_id
_entity_poly.type
_entity_poly.pdbx_seq_one_letter_code
_entity_poly.pdbx_strand_id
1 'polypeptide(L)'
;PLDTIIDRSVDVSDFTEAGGLLFGPGISEGSMGLLQKTAGGIVVKQATARGYIEAVDGDGVSLAFPGSATRRGRVIHQKSHTITCACDICVFYDNVIRHFTVEELEKLQGLPTGYTAAVPEPARKRAIGNGWTASVIAEIFKLLPQAETAAKTDVA
;
A
#
# COMPACT_ATOMS: atom_id res chain seq x y z
N PRO A 1 -0.15 -10.40 -8.15
CA PRO A 1 -1.38 -9.92 -7.52
C PRO A 1 -1.10 -9.43 -6.11
N LEU A 2 -1.88 -8.48 -5.59
CA LEU A 2 -1.70 -7.95 -4.23
C LEU A 2 -1.84 -9.06 -3.17
N ASP A 3 -2.72 -10.00 -3.39
CA ASP A 3 -2.96 -11.12 -2.49
C ASP A 3 -1.71 -11.94 -2.15
N THR A 4 -0.73 -12.01 -3.04
CA THR A 4 0.55 -12.69 -2.78
C THR A 4 1.51 -11.89 -1.88
N ILE A 5 1.21 -10.64 -1.60
CA ILE A 5 2.03 -9.73 -0.81
C ILE A 5 1.48 -9.59 0.62
N ILE A 6 0.16 -9.71 0.77
CA ILE A 6 -0.55 -9.53 2.04
C ILE A 6 -0.12 -10.59 3.06
N ASP A 7 0.34 -10.15 4.21
CA ASP A 7 0.57 -11.03 5.36
C ASP A 7 -0.73 -11.17 6.17
N ARG A 8 -1.37 -12.33 6.06
CA ARG A 8 -2.62 -12.66 6.77
C ARG A 8 -2.39 -13.12 8.22
N SER A 9 -1.13 -13.27 8.64
CA SER A 9 -0.75 -13.67 10.01
C SER A 9 -0.51 -12.49 10.95
N VAL A 10 -0.77 -11.25 10.49
CA VAL A 10 -0.63 -10.05 11.32
C VAL A 10 -1.50 -10.19 12.57
N ASP A 11 -0.91 -9.92 13.74
CA ASP A 11 -1.64 -9.91 15.00
C ASP A 11 -2.71 -8.81 14.99
N VAL A 12 -3.94 -9.18 15.30
CA VAL A 12 -5.10 -8.29 15.30
C VAL A 12 -5.62 -8.00 16.72
N SER A 13 -4.86 -8.35 17.75
CA SER A 13 -5.27 -8.23 19.16
C SER A 13 -5.53 -6.78 19.59
N ASP A 14 -4.91 -5.81 18.95
CA ASP A 14 -5.07 -4.36 19.18
C ASP A 14 -6.00 -3.67 18.18
N PHE A 15 -6.69 -4.44 17.33
CA PHE A 15 -7.60 -3.89 16.33
C PHE A 15 -8.94 -3.49 16.96
N THR A 16 -9.56 -2.45 16.39
CA THR A 16 -10.89 -1.98 16.78
C THR A 16 -11.97 -2.68 15.97
N GLU A 17 -12.93 -3.32 16.62
CA GLU A 17 -14.10 -3.88 15.94
C GLU A 17 -15.18 -2.83 15.76
N ALA A 18 -15.70 -2.68 14.54
CA ALA A 18 -16.84 -1.85 14.21
C ALA A 18 -17.60 -2.40 13.00
N GLY A 19 -18.93 -2.56 13.14
CA GLY A 19 -19.80 -3.00 12.04
C GLY A 19 -19.44 -4.38 11.46
N GLY A 20 -18.87 -5.28 12.25
CA GLY A 20 -18.43 -6.60 11.85
C GLY A 20 -17.12 -6.61 11.06
N LEU A 21 -16.35 -5.52 11.12
CA LEU A 21 -15.02 -5.35 10.51
C LEU A 21 -14.01 -5.07 11.63
N LEU A 22 -12.77 -5.53 11.43
CA LEU A 22 -11.63 -5.24 12.29
C LEU A 22 -10.75 -4.17 11.63
N PHE A 23 -10.50 -3.10 12.35
CA PHE A 23 -9.72 -1.95 11.89
C PHE A 23 -8.38 -1.88 12.62
N GLY A 24 -7.30 -1.92 11.86
CA GLY A 24 -5.95 -1.78 12.39
C GLY A 24 -5.66 -0.40 12.96
N PRO A 25 -4.62 -0.27 13.79
CA PRO A 25 -4.20 0.99 14.39
C PRO A 25 -4.01 2.11 13.38
N GLY A 26 -4.36 3.33 13.78
CA GLY A 26 -4.22 4.55 12.95
C GLY A 26 -5.36 4.81 11.97
N ILE A 27 -6.36 3.93 11.86
CA ILE A 27 -7.57 4.19 11.07
C ILE A 27 -8.54 5.01 11.92
N SER A 28 -8.87 6.22 11.45
CA SER A 28 -9.76 7.13 12.16
C SER A 28 -11.23 6.71 12.11
N GLU A 29 -12.04 7.13 13.08
CA GLU A 29 -13.50 6.91 13.07
C GLU A 29 -14.15 7.43 11.79
N GLY A 30 -13.72 8.60 11.29
CA GLY A 30 -14.21 9.15 10.03
C GLY A 30 -13.92 8.25 8.83
N SER A 31 -12.76 7.57 8.82
CA SER A 31 -12.39 6.59 7.82
C SER A 31 -13.20 5.30 7.95
N MET A 32 -13.41 4.81 9.18
CA MET A 32 -14.29 3.66 9.45
C MET A 32 -15.71 3.92 8.96
N GLY A 33 -16.24 5.14 9.13
CA GLY A 33 -17.55 5.57 8.65
C GLY A 33 -17.73 5.59 7.12
N LEU A 34 -16.67 5.40 6.35
CA LEU A 34 -16.75 5.21 4.90
C LEU A 34 -17.11 3.77 4.49
N LEU A 35 -17.08 2.83 5.41
CA LEU A 35 -17.12 1.40 5.13
C LEU A 35 -18.41 0.78 5.67
N GLN A 36 -18.95 -0.16 4.89
CA GLN A 36 -20.08 -0.99 5.31
C GLN A 36 -19.85 -2.42 4.86
N LYS A 37 -19.96 -3.36 5.80
CA LYS A 37 -19.86 -4.80 5.50
C LYS A 37 -21.04 -5.27 4.67
N THR A 38 -20.78 -6.15 3.73
CA THR A 38 -21.77 -6.85 2.90
C THR A 38 -21.52 -8.36 2.93
N ALA A 39 -22.39 -9.14 2.31
CA ALA A 39 -22.23 -10.60 2.25
C ALA A 39 -21.00 -11.05 1.43
N GLY A 40 -20.56 -10.23 0.45
CA GLY A 40 -19.45 -10.60 -0.46
C GLY A 40 -18.17 -9.78 -0.24
N GLY A 41 -18.12 -8.91 0.79
CA GLY A 41 -16.99 -8.04 1.05
C GLY A 41 -17.39 -6.77 1.77
N ILE A 42 -16.96 -5.63 1.28
CA ILE A 42 -17.34 -4.32 1.82
C ILE A 42 -17.76 -3.35 0.72
N VAL A 43 -18.56 -2.37 1.10
CA VAL A 43 -18.86 -1.18 0.29
C VAL A 43 -18.08 0.00 0.86
N VAL A 44 -17.36 0.69 0.00
CA VAL A 44 -16.57 1.89 0.33
C VAL A 44 -17.25 3.12 -0.25
N LYS A 45 -17.62 4.06 0.60
CA LYS A 45 -18.24 5.33 0.19
C LYS A 45 -17.26 6.18 -0.60
N GLN A 46 -17.64 6.58 -1.81
CA GLN A 46 -16.82 7.37 -2.73
C GLN A 46 -17.39 8.76 -3.01
N ALA A 47 -16.56 9.63 -3.58
CA ALA A 47 -16.92 10.94 -4.10
C ALA A 47 -17.22 10.89 -5.62
N THR A 48 -17.99 9.91 -6.06
CA THR A 48 -18.41 9.71 -7.47
C THR A 48 -19.92 9.83 -7.58
N ALA A 49 -20.46 9.93 -8.79
CA ALA A 49 -21.90 9.96 -9.03
C ALA A 49 -22.62 8.71 -8.46
N ARG A 50 -21.98 7.53 -8.54
CA ARG A 50 -22.49 6.28 -7.93
C ARG A 50 -22.47 6.32 -6.40
N GLY A 51 -21.58 7.12 -5.79
CA GLY A 51 -21.48 7.32 -4.36
C GLY A 51 -20.73 6.22 -3.60
N TYR A 52 -20.48 5.06 -4.18
CA TYR A 52 -19.78 3.94 -3.56
C TYR A 52 -19.08 3.03 -4.56
N ILE A 53 -18.17 2.21 -4.07
CA ILE A 53 -17.52 1.11 -4.79
C ILE A 53 -17.44 -0.11 -3.88
N GLU A 54 -17.55 -1.29 -4.44
CA GLU A 54 -17.37 -2.56 -3.73
C GLU A 54 -15.89 -2.91 -3.65
N ALA A 55 -15.48 -3.51 -2.55
CA ALA A 55 -14.17 -4.13 -2.40
C ALA A 55 -14.34 -5.55 -1.90
N VAL A 56 -13.53 -6.44 -2.46
CA VAL A 56 -13.46 -7.86 -2.11
C VAL A 56 -12.12 -8.18 -1.48
N ASP A 57 -12.01 -9.38 -0.98
CA ASP A 57 -10.79 -9.88 -0.33
C ASP A 57 -9.55 -9.68 -1.22
N GLY A 58 -8.49 -9.14 -0.64
CA GLY A 58 -7.24 -8.84 -1.35
C GLY A 58 -7.22 -7.50 -2.10
N ASP A 59 -8.22 -6.64 -1.95
CA ASP A 59 -8.25 -5.33 -2.59
C ASP A 59 -7.50 -4.26 -1.81
N GLY A 60 -6.86 -3.34 -2.54
CA GLY A 60 -6.28 -2.13 -1.97
C GLY A 60 -7.35 -1.05 -1.75
N VAL A 61 -7.40 -0.50 -0.54
CA VAL A 61 -8.38 0.51 -0.13
C VAL A 61 -7.66 1.77 0.33
N SER A 62 -8.09 2.93 -0.16
CA SER A 62 -7.65 4.21 0.38
C SER A 62 -8.79 4.86 1.15
N LEU A 63 -8.55 5.13 2.42
CA LEU A 63 -9.48 5.79 3.34
C LEU A 63 -9.05 7.23 3.64
N ALA A 64 -8.08 7.74 2.90
CA ALA A 64 -7.62 9.11 3.01
C ALA A 64 -8.74 10.10 2.73
N PHE A 65 -8.73 11.21 3.46
CA PHE A 65 -9.66 12.32 3.27
C PHE A 65 -11.15 11.95 3.45
N PRO A 66 -11.58 11.33 4.55
CA PRO A 66 -12.95 10.84 4.73
C PRO A 66 -14.03 11.93 4.62
N GLY A 67 -13.71 13.16 5.01
CA GLY A 67 -14.59 14.32 4.88
C GLY A 67 -14.60 15.00 3.50
N SER A 68 -13.77 14.53 2.54
CA SER A 68 -13.66 15.19 1.24
C SER A 68 -14.85 14.88 0.33
N ALA A 69 -15.43 15.91 -0.29
CA ALA A 69 -16.48 15.74 -1.29
C ALA A 69 -15.95 15.16 -2.62
N THR A 70 -14.64 15.22 -2.87
CA THR A 70 -14.04 14.87 -4.16
C THR A 70 -12.99 13.75 -4.11
N ARG A 71 -12.47 13.42 -2.92
CA ARG A 71 -11.32 12.51 -2.80
C ARG A 71 -11.51 11.35 -1.81
N ARG A 72 -12.66 11.29 -1.10
CA ARG A 72 -12.91 10.22 -0.12
C ARG A 72 -13.08 8.86 -0.80
N GLY A 73 -12.56 7.83 -0.18
CA GLY A 73 -12.80 6.43 -0.49
C GLY A 73 -12.40 6.00 -1.92
N ARG A 74 -11.44 5.12 -2.05
CA ARG A 74 -11.05 4.53 -3.34
C ARG A 74 -10.73 3.07 -3.16
N VAL A 75 -10.98 2.27 -4.19
CA VAL A 75 -10.63 0.84 -4.24
C VAL A 75 -9.90 0.58 -5.54
N ILE A 76 -8.87 -0.24 -5.49
CA ILE A 76 -8.21 -0.81 -6.66
C ILE A 76 -8.18 -2.32 -6.47
N HIS A 77 -8.85 -3.03 -7.39
CA HIS A 77 -8.95 -4.49 -7.31
C HIS A 77 -7.61 -5.16 -7.51
N GLN A 78 -7.22 -6.00 -6.53
CA GLN A 78 -6.01 -6.82 -6.51
C GLN A 78 -4.70 -6.03 -6.69
N LYS A 79 -4.73 -4.73 -6.41
CA LYS A 79 -3.57 -3.83 -6.52
C LYS A 79 -3.54 -2.84 -5.36
N SER A 80 -2.34 -2.35 -5.04
CA SER A 80 -2.16 -1.25 -4.10
C SER A 80 -2.40 0.09 -4.79
N HIS A 81 -2.85 1.07 -4.00
CA HIS A 81 -2.73 2.49 -4.37
C HIS A 81 -1.25 2.92 -4.40
N THR A 82 -1.00 4.09 -4.98
CA THR A 82 0.34 4.70 -4.97
C THR A 82 0.84 4.83 -3.53
N ILE A 83 2.02 4.30 -3.27
CA ILE A 83 2.69 4.46 -1.97
C ILE A 83 3.18 5.90 -1.87
N THR A 84 2.77 6.58 -0.82
CA THR A 84 3.20 7.95 -0.49
C THR A 84 4.05 7.93 0.78
N CYS A 85 4.69 9.03 1.12
CA CYS A 85 5.44 9.15 2.39
C CYS A 85 4.57 8.97 3.64
N ALA A 86 3.26 9.21 3.52
CA ALA A 86 2.30 9.01 4.61
C ALA A 86 1.95 7.52 4.81
N CYS A 87 2.14 6.70 3.77
CA CYS A 87 1.77 5.28 3.77
C CYS A 87 0.36 5.00 4.31
N ASP A 88 -0.59 5.88 3.95
CA ASP A 88 -1.99 5.90 4.40
C ASP A 88 -2.92 4.99 3.58
N ILE A 89 -2.32 4.10 2.80
CA ILE A 89 -3.04 3.08 2.03
C ILE A 89 -3.31 1.85 2.89
N CYS A 90 -4.49 1.25 2.66
CA CYS A 90 -4.96 0.08 3.39
C CYS A 90 -5.16 -1.11 2.47
N VAL A 91 -5.24 -2.29 3.07
CA VAL A 91 -5.68 -3.53 2.44
C VAL A 91 -6.91 -4.04 3.16
N PHE A 92 -7.82 -4.66 2.41
CA PHE A 92 -8.97 -5.40 2.92
C PHE A 92 -8.78 -6.90 2.69
N TYR A 93 -8.89 -7.70 3.74
CA TYR A 93 -8.92 -9.18 3.67
C TYR A 93 -9.60 -9.75 4.92
N ASP A 94 -10.29 -10.86 4.81
CA ASP A 94 -10.90 -11.60 5.94
C ASP A 94 -11.66 -10.72 6.95
N ASN A 95 -12.38 -9.70 6.47
CA ASN A 95 -13.02 -8.65 7.27
C ASN A 95 -12.05 -7.73 8.05
N VAL A 96 -10.77 -7.80 7.77
CA VAL A 96 -9.73 -6.93 8.33
C VAL A 96 -9.43 -5.79 7.38
N ILE A 97 -9.32 -4.58 7.91
CA ILE A 97 -8.85 -3.40 7.19
C ILE A 97 -7.69 -2.83 7.97
N ARG A 98 -6.52 -2.77 7.37
CA ARG A 98 -5.32 -2.23 7.99
C ARG A 98 -4.39 -1.55 7.01
N HIS A 99 -3.51 -0.70 7.51
CA HIS A 99 -2.38 -0.23 6.73
C HIS A 99 -1.45 -1.39 6.36
N PHE A 100 -0.73 -1.24 5.25
CA PHE A 100 0.33 -2.18 4.90
C PHE A 100 1.45 -2.16 5.93
N THR A 101 2.01 -3.32 6.23
CA THR A 101 3.25 -3.42 7.01
C THR A 101 4.43 -2.88 6.20
N VAL A 102 5.53 -2.57 6.87
CA VAL A 102 6.72 -2.06 6.18
C VAL A 102 7.29 -3.09 5.21
N GLU A 103 7.26 -4.36 5.59
CA GLU A 103 7.73 -5.48 4.78
C GLU A 103 6.86 -5.67 3.52
N GLU A 104 5.56 -5.46 3.64
CA GLU A 104 4.65 -5.45 2.48
C GLU A 104 4.91 -4.24 1.56
N LEU A 105 5.17 -3.07 2.14
CA LEU A 105 5.53 -1.87 1.37
C LEU A 105 6.86 -2.06 0.63
N GLU A 106 7.86 -2.70 1.24
CA GLU A 106 9.11 -3.08 0.57
C GLU A 106 8.84 -3.98 -0.64
N LYS A 107 8.04 -5.04 -0.46
CA LYS A 107 7.65 -5.95 -1.55
C LYS A 107 6.90 -5.22 -2.67
N LEU A 108 6.00 -4.29 -2.34
CA LEU A 108 5.26 -3.47 -3.31
C LEU A 108 6.20 -2.58 -4.14
N GLN A 109 7.32 -2.13 -3.56
CA GLN A 109 8.36 -1.36 -4.28
C GLN A 109 9.37 -2.27 -5.00
N GLY A 110 9.23 -3.60 -4.92
CA GLY A 110 10.16 -4.54 -5.51
C GLY A 110 11.48 -4.65 -4.75
N LEU A 111 11.48 -4.32 -3.46
CA LEU A 111 12.63 -4.44 -2.58
C LEU A 111 12.60 -5.79 -1.83
N PRO A 112 13.75 -6.35 -1.47
CA PRO A 112 13.81 -7.49 -0.57
C PRO A 112 13.21 -7.14 0.80
N THR A 113 12.58 -8.12 1.45
CA THR A 113 12.06 -7.96 2.83
C THR A 113 13.19 -7.58 3.78
N GLY A 114 12.99 -6.54 4.58
CA GLY A 114 13.98 -6.04 5.52
C GLY A 114 15.04 -5.11 4.91
N TYR A 115 14.92 -4.75 3.64
CA TYR A 115 15.88 -3.86 2.96
C TYR A 115 16.09 -2.54 3.71
N THR A 116 15.06 -2.01 4.31
CA THR A 116 15.11 -0.73 5.05
C THR A 116 15.28 -0.92 6.58
N ALA A 117 15.55 -2.13 7.07
CA ALA A 117 15.55 -2.46 8.51
C ALA A 117 16.60 -1.73 9.35
N ALA A 118 17.61 -1.11 8.71
CA ALA A 118 18.66 -0.36 9.41
C ALA A 118 18.18 0.95 10.07
N VAL A 119 16.95 1.38 9.80
CA VAL A 119 16.39 2.63 10.35
C VAL A 119 15.01 2.39 10.99
N PRO A 120 14.55 3.25 11.92
CA PRO A 120 13.23 3.12 12.56
C PRO A 120 12.07 3.14 11.57
N GLU A 121 10.97 2.49 11.92
CA GLU A 121 9.79 2.31 11.04
C GLU A 121 9.27 3.60 10.38
N PRO A 122 9.13 4.74 11.06
CA PRO A 122 8.68 5.98 10.40
C PRO A 122 9.64 6.44 9.28
N ALA A 123 10.95 6.24 9.47
CA ALA A 123 11.96 6.56 8.47
C ALA A 123 11.91 5.56 7.28
N ARG A 124 11.68 4.26 7.57
CA ARG A 124 11.46 3.22 6.56
C ARG A 124 10.29 3.60 5.64
N LYS A 125 9.13 3.87 6.22
CA LYS A 125 7.92 4.27 5.48
C LYS A 125 8.15 5.48 4.61
N ARG A 126 8.83 6.50 5.14
CA ARG A 126 9.16 7.71 4.38
C ARG A 126 10.11 7.43 3.21
N ALA A 127 11.14 6.62 3.43
CA ALA A 127 12.11 6.25 2.40
C ALA A 127 11.42 5.45 1.27
N ILE A 128 10.58 4.47 1.62
CA ILE A 128 9.82 3.66 0.67
C ILE A 128 8.85 4.54 -0.14
N GLY A 129 8.13 5.45 0.53
CA GLY A 129 7.16 6.34 -0.13
C GLY A 129 7.79 7.40 -1.04
N ASN A 130 9.04 7.81 -0.78
CA ASN A 130 9.82 8.69 -1.66
C ASN A 130 10.57 7.92 -2.75
N GLY A 131 10.70 6.61 -2.60
CA GLY A 131 11.42 5.75 -3.53
C GLY A 131 10.63 5.50 -4.82
N TRP A 132 11.35 5.01 -5.82
CA TRP A 132 10.76 4.50 -7.04
C TRP A 132 10.67 2.98 -6.98
N THR A 133 9.72 2.42 -7.72
CA THR A 133 9.61 0.96 -7.83
C THR A 133 10.88 0.41 -8.48
N ALA A 134 11.65 -0.39 -7.74
CA ALA A 134 12.99 -0.83 -8.12
C ALA A 134 13.01 -1.57 -9.46
N SER A 135 12.04 -2.44 -9.73
CA SER A 135 11.92 -3.17 -10.99
C SER A 135 11.71 -2.25 -12.19
N VAL A 136 10.91 -1.18 -12.04
CA VAL A 136 10.67 -0.21 -13.12
C VAL A 136 11.94 0.55 -13.46
N ILE A 137 12.68 0.99 -12.45
CA ILE A 137 13.95 1.70 -12.66
C ILE A 137 15.00 0.78 -13.27
N ALA A 138 15.08 -0.48 -12.84
CA ALA A 138 15.97 -1.47 -13.43
C ALA A 138 15.69 -1.65 -14.94
N GLU A 139 14.43 -1.73 -15.36
CA GLU A 139 14.08 -1.82 -16.78
C GLU A 139 14.47 -0.55 -17.55
N ILE A 140 14.26 0.63 -16.98
CA ILE A 140 14.69 1.89 -17.61
C ILE A 140 16.21 1.91 -17.80
N PHE A 141 16.97 1.50 -16.79
CA PHE A 141 18.43 1.48 -16.86
C PHE A 141 18.98 0.49 -17.89
N LYS A 142 18.29 -0.61 -18.18
CA LYS A 142 18.66 -1.53 -19.25
C LYS A 142 18.64 -0.87 -20.64
N LEU A 143 17.86 0.19 -20.80
CA LEU A 143 17.76 0.93 -22.07
C LEU A 143 18.83 2.01 -22.23
N LEU A 144 19.61 2.30 -21.19
CA LEU A 144 20.70 3.25 -21.28
C LEU A 144 21.88 2.62 -22.05
N PRO A 145 22.56 3.39 -22.93
CA PRO A 145 23.78 2.92 -23.57
C PRO A 145 24.77 2.45 -22.50
N GLN A 146 25.30 1.24 -22.68
CA GLN A 146 26.38 0.76 -21.81
C GLN A 146 27.57 1.71 -22.02
N ALA A 147 28.03 2.37 -20.96
CA ALA A 147 29.29 3.11 -21.02
C ALA A 147 30.41 2.10 -21.41
N GLU A 148 31.01 2.30 -22.55
CA GLU A 148 32.25 1.56 -22.89
C GLU A 148 33.21 1.81 -21.74
N THR A 149 33.58 0.74 -21.03
CA THR A 149 34.66 0.76 -20.08
C THR A 149 35.91 1.10 -20.88
N ALA A 150 36.31 2.39 -20.88
CA ALA A 150 37.56 2.82 -21.40
C ALA A 150 38.64 1.97 -20.70
N ALA A 151 39.20 1.04 -21.45
CA ALA A 151 40.34 0.26 -21.02
C ALA A 151 41.41 1.25 -20.55
N LYS A 152 41.75 1.18 -19.26
CA LYS A 152 42.94 1.85 -18.75
C LYS A 152 44.11 1.26 -19.54
N THR A 153 44.57 1.98 -20.53
CA THR A 153 45.87 1.72 -21.14
C THR A 153 46.90 2.04 -20.07
N ASP A 154 47.47 1.00 -19.48
CA ASP A 154 48.67 1.11 -18.67
C ASP A 154 49.74 1.77 -19.54
N VAL A 155 50.09 3.00 -19.20
CA VAL A 155 51.31 3.64 -19.74
C VAL A 155 52.47 3.16 -18.87
N ALA A 156 53.30 2.36 -19.50
CA ALA A 156 54.60 1.93 -18.98
C ALA A 156 55.53 3.11 -18.76
#